data_ff4b39feed05fb0aeb08e9308dc06a3a
#
_entry.id   ff4b39feed05fb0aeb08e9308dc06a3a
#
_cell.length_a   1.000
_cell.length_b   1.000
_cell.length_c   1.000
_cell.angle_alpha   90.00
_cell.angle_beta   90.00
_cell.angle_gamma   90.00
#
_symmetry.space_group_name_H-M   'P 1'
#
loop_
_entity.id
_entity.type
_entity.pdbx_description
1 polymer ?
#
loop_
_entity_poly.entity_id
_entity_poly.type
_entity_poly.pdbx_seq_one_letter_code
_entity_poly.pdbx_strand_id
1 'polypeptide(L)'
;NVTWATIPTSEVDRVEIVKSGGSALYGSSAMGGVVNIITRNAPLKPETRLSTKIGVYSHPRVDEWRWREKRGLLYNTEISHSRSIGNHAFWIRAQKRDDDGFMELNWEEAINISAKLKLNFGNAHSAAVFINVLDDKEGLTSIWKSSANPFEAPEGSSRDGTQGRKVVLNGHYNYVYSPDLAIKTKTSAYWNEWTSFGVDPDYSNENRFYEEVQASKSWTTSLSSIFGLTMQQNKVNAQIFGDHTSSSFATFLLLEKKLHQFTLSAGSRWEAYQVDGRNQDDVFTPQLALNWKPSPWLGLRISTGKGFRVPTVAEMFTTARRSIFTVEPNPDLISETSINREFGLTILAGQIGVLDLLKLDAAIFHNRFENFIEPIPDSDAVIHFQNIADARIMGLEVGLGLSAFNNLIDYKSAFTVLDPMETDSKGEILDTLSYRHRYHWISTMGIHYWGMDASIEYRYLSRMESVELFQENVLTGADARVPIHVWNAGIGRSVKDWHFLIRVENVFQYYYTQLERNIEEERIATFTIERRF
;
A
#
# COMPACT_ATOMS: atom_id res chain seq x y z
N ASN A 1 9.11 2.65 -4.58
CA ASN A 1 7.77 2.84 -5.17
C ASN A 1 6.97 1.56 -5.09
N VAL A 2 5.80 1.61 -4.44
CA VAL A 2 4.90 0.46 -4.40
C VAL A 2 4.21 0.38 -5.76
N THR A 3 4.47 -0.69 -6.50
CA THR A 3 3.85 -0.93 -7.79
C THR A 3 2.54 -1.68 -7.60
N TRP A 4 1.52 -1.01 -7.07
CA TRP A 4 0.20 -1.61 -6.81
C TRP A 4 -0.38 -2.32 -8.05
N ALA A 5 -0.12 -1.80 -9.25
CA ALA A 5 -0.56 -2.38 -10.51
C ALA A 5 0.04 -3.78 -10.80
N THR A 6 1.18 -4.14 -10.17
CA THR A 6 1.75 -5.49 -10.32
C THR A 6 1.11 -6.53 -9.40
N ILE A 7 0.21 -6.13 -8.49
CA ILE A 7 -0.44 -7.04 -7.56
C ILE A 7 -1.64 -7.69 -8.25
N PRO A 8 -1.67 -9.03 -8.42
CA PRO A 8 -2.80 -9.72 -9.02
C PRO A 8 -3.95 -9.81 -8.00
N THR A 9 -4.74 -8.73 -7.87
CA THR A 9 -5.77 -8.59 -6.82
C THR A 9 -6.77 -9.75 -6.79
N SER A 10 -7.10 -10.33 -7.94
CA SER A 10 -7.98 -11.50 -8.06
C SER A 10 -7.37 -12.80 -7.51
N GLU A 11 -6.04 -12.85 -7.36
CA GLU A 11 -5.29 -13.98 -6.82
C GLU A 11 -4.83 -13.74 -5.37
N VAL A 12 -5.25 -12.66 -4.74
CA VAL A 12 -4.97 -12.40 -3.32
C VAL A 12 -5.86 -13.29 -2.44
N ASP A 13 -5.23 -14.00 -1.50
CA ASP A 13 -5.90 -14.77 -0.46
C ASP A 13 -6.26 -13.88 0.72
N ARG A 14 -5.28 -13.13 1.22
CA ARG A 14 -5.44 -12.19 2.34
C ARG A 14 -4.37 -11.12 2.35
N VAL A 15 -4.68 -10.04 3.05
CA VAL A 15 -3.75 -8.97 3.37
C VAL A 15 -3.52 -8.99 4.88
N GLU A 16 -2.26 -9.04 5.28
CA GLU A 16 -1.83 -8.97 6.68
C GLU A 16 -1.19 -7.61 6.93
N ILE A 17 -1.64 -6.91 7.95
CA ILE A 17 -1.11 -5.60 8.34
C ILE A 17 -0.40 -5.76 9.68
N VAL A 18 0.92 -5.52 9.69
CA VAL A 18 1.72 -5.42 10.90
C VAL A 18 1.82 -3.95 11.26
N LYS A 19 1.11 -3.55 12.33
CA LYS A 19 1.14 -2.18 12.87
C LYS A 19 2.38 -2.04 13.74
N SER A 20 3.01 -0.90 13.72
CA SER A 20 4.18 -0.46 14.50
C SER A 20 5.35 -1.46 14.64
N GLY A 21 6.57 -0.96 14.72
CA GLY A 21 7.75 -1.78 15.08
C GLY A 21 8.19 -2.85 14.07
N GLY A 22 7.70 -2.82 12.82
CA GLY A 22 8.02 -3.81 11.78
C GLY A 22 9.48 -3.78 11.29
N SER A 23 10.22 -2.70 11.53
CA SER A 23 11.56 -2.51 10.97
C SER A 23 12.59 -3.55 11.42
N ALA A 24 12.44 -4.17 12.60
CA ALA A 24 13.34 -5.21 13.03
C ALA A 24 13.29 -6.47 12.14
N LEU A 25 12.15 -6.82 11.55
CA LEU A 25 12.04 -7.95 10.61
C LEU A 25 12.10 -7.51 9.14
N TYR A 26 11.50 -6.37 8.81
CA TYR A 26 11.25 -5.96 7.42
C TYR A 26 12.20 -4.85 6.94
N GLY A 27 13.04 -4.29 7.84
CA GLY A 27 14.09 -3.32 7.50
C GLY A 27 13.57 -1.91 7.25
N SER A 28 14.29 -1.20 6.40
CA SER A 28 14.00 0.18 5.99
C SER A 28 12.57 0.32 5.45
N SER A 29 11.97 1.50 5.67
CA SER A 29 10.61 1.86 5.23
C SER A 29 9.45 1.17 5.96
N ALA A 30 9.74 0.38 7.01
CA ALA A 30 8.73 -0.23 7.88
C ALA A 30 8.42 0.61 9.14
N MET A 31 8.65 1.94 9.10
CA MET A 31 8.45 2.85 10.23
C MET A 31 7.01 2.90 10.73
N GLY A 32 6.04 3.00 9.81
CA GLY A 32 4.61 3.07 10.14
C GLY A 32 3.91 1.71 10.18
N GLY A 33 4.57 0.65 9.69
CA GLY A 33 4.01 -0.68 9.59
C GLY A 33 4.33 -1.38 8.28
N VAL A 34 3.79 -2.60 8.11
CA VAL A 34 4.01 -3.44 6.91
C VAL A 34 2.69 -3.98 6.41
N VAL A 35 2.48 -3.90 5.11
CA VAL A 35 1.37 -4.55 4.40
C VAL A 35 1.91 -5.78 3.67
N ASN A 36 1.54 -6.96 4.13
CA ASN A 36 1.96 -8.23 3.54
C ASN A 36 0.80 -8.83 2.73
N ILE A 37 0.99 -8.95 1.42
CA ILE A 37 -0.03 -9.46 0.50
C ILE A 37 0.29 -10.92 0.18
N ILE A 38 -0.64 -11.80 0.54
CA ILE A 38 -0.49 -13.23 0.36
C ILE A 38 -1.41 -13.69 -0.77
N THR A 39 -0.80 -14.24 -1.83
CA THR A 39 -1.53 -14.80 -2.96
C THR A 39 -2.02 -16.21 -2.65
N ARG A 40 -3.19 -16.56 -3.17
CA ARG A 40 -3.83 -17.87 -2.97
C ARG A 40 -2.95 -19.02 -3.45
N ASN A 41 -3.17 -20.20 -2.87
CA ASN A 41 -2.67 -21.45 -3.41
C ASN A 41 -3.66 -22.01 -4.43
N ALA A 42 -3.17 -22.78 -5.41
CA ALA A 42 -4.05 -23.47 -6.35
C ALA A 42 -4.96 -24.47 -5.61
N PRO A 43 -6.24 -24.56 -5.99
CA PRO A 43 -7.17 -25.52 -5.40
C PRO A 43 -6.81 -26.97 -5.80
N LEU A 44 -7.37 -27.94 -5.09
CA LEU A 44 -7.17 -29.36 -5.41
C LEU A 44 -7.77 -29.76 -6.76
N LYS A 45 -8.91 -29.16 -7.11
CA LYS A 45 -9.55 -29.34 -8.43
C LYS A 45 -9.07 -28.24 -9.37
N PRO A 46 -8.83 -28.56 -10.65
CA PRO A 46 -8.55 -27.53 -11.64
C PRO A 46 -9.66 -26.49 -11.67
N GLU A 47 -9.31 -25.22 -11.75
CA GLU A 47 -10.23 -24.11 -11.85
C GLU A 47 -9.74 -23.16 -12.94
N THR A 48 -10.62 -22.86 -13.91
CA THR A 48 -10.42 -21.78 -14.88
C THR A 48 -11.46 -20.70 -14.62
N ARG A 49 -11.02 -19.45 -14.55
CA ARG A 49 -11.88 -18.30 -14.34
C ARG A 49 -11.71 -17.31 -15.48
N LEU A 50 -12.83 -16.86 -16.02
CA LEU A 50 -12.90 -15.76 -16.98
C LEU A 50 -13.74 -14.66 -16.35
N SER A 51 -13.22 -13.44 -16.31
CA SER A 51 -13.90 -12.26 -15.76
C SER A 51 -13.80 -11.10 -16.73
N THR A 52 -14.90 -10.40 -16.95
CA THR A 52 -14.92 -9.16 -17.72
C THR A 52 -15.67 -8.10 -16.91
N LYS A 53 -15.04 -6.93 -16.73
CA LYS A 53 -15.62 -5.73 -16.13
C LYS A 53 -15.73 -4.64 -17.17
N ILE A 54 -16.91 -4.06 -17.29
CA ILE A 54 -17.18 -2.89 -18.12
C ILE A 54 -17.63 -1.77 -17.20
N GLY A 55 -17.01 -0.59 -17.32
CA GLY A 55 -17.33 0.60 -16.56
C GLY A 55 -17.73 1.77 -17.45
N VAL A 56 -18.54 2.65 -16.91
CA VAL A 56 -18.98 3.89 -17.57
C VAL A 56 -18.85 5.03 -16.57
N TYR A 57 -18.02 6.01 -16.88
CA TYR A 57 -17.91 7.25 -16.12
C TYR A 57 -19.14 8.13 -16.34
N SER A 58 -19.58 8.82 -15.32
CA SER A 58 -20.62 9.83 -15.44
C SER A 58 -20.06 11.11 -16.09
N HIS A 59 -20.90 11.96 -16.61
CA HIS A 59 -20.49 13.35 -16.88
C HIS A 59 -20.44 14.14 -15.57
N PRO A 60 -19.59 15.17 -15.46
CA PRO A 60 -19.65 16.11 -14.36
C PRO A 60 -21.07 16.65 -14.14
N ARG A 61 -21.44 16.94 -12.88
CA ARG A 61 -22.74 17.57 -12.57
C ARG A 61 -22.77 19.05 -13.00
N VAL A 62 -21.60 19.67 -13.07
CA VAL A 62 -21.41 21.03 -13.52
C VAL A 62 -21.16 20.97 -15.01
N ASP A 63 -22.07 21.51 -15.81
CA ASP A 63 -22.00 21.38 -17.28
C ASP A 63 -20.73 22.05 -17.84
N GLU A 64 -20.27 23.13 -17.23
CA GLU A 64 -19.03 23.85 -17.60
C GLU A 64 -17.77 23.02 -17.42
N TRP A 65 -17.81 21.98 -16.57
CA TRP A 65 -16.69 21.07 -16.33
C TRP A 65 -16.65 19.91 -17.32
N ARG A 66 -17.60 19.84 -18.24
CA ARG A 66 -17.71 18.77 -19.22
C ARG A 66 -16.68 18.92 -20.33
N TRP A 67 -15.55 18.27 -20.18
CA TRP A 67 -14.41 18.33 -21.08
C TRP A 67 -14.52 17.43 -22.34
N ARG A 68 -15.41 16.46 -22.34
CA ARG A 68 -15.66 15.54 -23.48
C ARG A 68 -17.15 15.30 -23.72
N GLU A 69 -17.51 15.01 -24.98
CA GLU A 69 -18.90 14.74 -25.35
C GLU A 69 -19.34 13.32 -24.95
N LYS A 70 -18.48 12.30 -25.22
CA LYS A 70 -18.76 10.90 -24.91
C LYS A 70 -18.30 10.57 -23.51
N ARG A 71 -19.05 9.70 -22.83
CA ARG A 71 -18.64 9.17 -21.52
C ARG A 71 -17.40 8.30 -21.68
N GLY A 72 -16.48 8.34 -20.74
CA GLY A 72 -15.36 7.44 -20.66
C GLY A 72 -15.80 6.02 -20.31
N LEU A 73 -15.09 5.06 -20.87
CA LEU A 73 -15.33 3.64 -20.66
C LEU A 73 -14.12 2.99 -20.01
N LEU A 74 -14.38 1.98 -19.22
CA LEU A 74 -13.39 1.09 -18.66
C LEU A 74 -13.70 -0.32 -19.12
N TYR A 75 -12.71 -1.01 -19.67
CA TYR A 75 -12.75 -2.43 -19.98
C TYR A 75 -11.63 -3.14 -19.26
N ASN A 76 -11.96 -4.21 -18.54
CA ASN A 76 -10.98 -5.05 -17.88
C ASN A 76 -11.37 -6.51 -18.06
N THR A 77 -10.57 -7.26 -18.80
CA THR A 77 -10.79 -8.69 -19.03
C THR A 77 -9.63 -9.48 -18.45
N GLU A 78 -9.96 -10.53 -17.73
CA GLU A 78 -9.02 -11.39 -17.04
C GLU A 78 -9.36 -12.86 -17.28
N ILE A 79 -8.34 -13.66 -17.54
CA ILE A 79 -8.41 -15.11 -17.52
C ILE A 79 -7.38 -15.67 -16.55
N SER A 80 -7.78 -16.62 -15.72
CA SER A 80 -6.84 -17.36 -14.89
C SER A 80 -7.13 -18.85 -14.90
N HIS A 81 -6.06 -19.63 -14.75
CA HIS A 81 -6.13 -21.10 -14.60
C HIS A 81 -5.26 -21.54 -13.45
N SER A 82 -5.78 -22.39 -12.60
CA SER A 82 -5.08 -22.94 -11.45
C SER A 82 -5.30 -24.45 -11.33
N ARG A 83 -4.24 -25.16 -10.97
CA ARG A 83 -4.26 -26.63 -10.85
C ARG A 83 -3.22 -27.12 -9.87
N SER A 84 -3.57 -28.21 -9.15
CA SER A 84 -2.63 -29.04 -8.39
C SER A 84 -2.37 -30.35 -9.16
N ILE A 85 -1.10 -30.77 -9.22
CA ILE A 85 -0.64 -32.02 -9.87
C ILE A 85 0.25 -32.74 -8.85
N GLY A 86 -0.27 -33.79 -8.24
CA GLY A 86 0.41 -34.44 -7.10
C GLY A 86 0.63 -33.42 -5.96
N ASN A 87 1.87 -33.29 -5.54
CA ASN A 87 2.26 -32.34 -4.48
C ASN A 87 2.60 -30.93 -5.00
N HIS A 88 2.54 -30.72 -6.32
CA HIS A 88 2.86 -29.44 -6.94
C HIS A 88 1.59 -28.68 -7.27
N ALA A 89 1.69 -27.37 -7.33
CA ALA A 89 0.54 -26.52 -7.64
C ALA A 89 0.98 -25.31 -8.45
N PHE A 90 0.16 -24.88 -9.41
CA PHE A 90 0.43 -23.65 -10.15
C PHE A 90 -0.87 -22.89 -10.42
N TRP A 91 -0.71 -21.59 -10.65
CA TRP A 91 -1.71 -20.77 -11.32
C TRP A 91 -1.03 -19.79 -12.29
N ILE A 92 -1.75 -19.46 -13.33
CA ILE A 92 -1.40 -18.44 -14.32
C ILE A 92 -2.59 -17.52 -14.53
N ARG A 93 -2.32 -16.24 -14.75
CA ARG A 93 -3.31 -15.20 -14.98
C ARG A 93 -2.83 -14.25 -16.05
N ALA A 94 -3.72 -13.83 -16.94
CA ALA A 94 -3.52 -12.76 -17.90
C ALA A 94 -4.68 -11.77 -17.78
N GLN A 95 -4.37 -10.49 -17.84
CA GLN A 95 -5.33 -9.39 -17.77
C GLN A 95 -5.00 -8.35 -18.84
N LYS A 96 -6.04 -7.82 -19.47
CA LYS A 96 -5.97 -6.62 -20.28
C LYS A 96 -6.93 -5.58 -19.71
N ARG A 97 -6.43 -4.35 -19.51
CA ARG A 97 -7.20 -3.19 -19.07
C ARG A 97 -7.07 -2.08 -20.11
N ASP A 98 -8.18 -1.50 -20.47
CA ASP A 98 -8.29 -0.30 -21.29
C ASP A 98 -9.25 0.64 -20.53
N ASP A 99 -8.80 1.84 -20.17
CA ASP A 99 -9.53 2.80 -19.37
C ASP A 99 -9.39 4.19 -19.99
N ASP A 100 -10.51 4.78 -20.41
CA ASP A 100 -10.51 6.15 -20.95
C ASP A 100 -10.26 7.23 -19.88
N GLY A 101 -10.28 6.84 -18.60
CA GLY A 101 -10.15 7.75 -17.46
C GLY A 101 -11.35 8.67 -17.27
N PHE A 102 -11.35 9.45 -16.20
CA PHE A 102 -12.43 10.39 -15.87
C PHE A 102 -12.09 11.85 -16.21
N MET A 103 -10.81 12.15 -16.40
CA MET A 103 -10.30 13.48 -16.80
C MET A 103 -9.34 13.36 -17.98
N GLU A 104 -8.99 14.49 -18.59
CA GLU A 104 -8.04 14.55 -19.68
C GLU A 104 -6.66 14.04 -19.25
N LEU A 105 -6.02 13.19 -20.08
CA LEU A 105 -4.74 12.54 -19.79
C LEU A 105 -4.73 11.65 -18.52
N ASN A 106 -5.88 11.03 -18.20
CA ASN A 106 -5.98 10.05 -17.12
C ASN A 106 -6.39 8.66 -17.68
N TRP A 107 -6.07 8.41 -18.92
CA TRP A 107 -6.34 7.12 -19.58
C TRP A 107 -5.23 6.10 -19.27
N GLU A 108 -5.57 4.82 -19.28
CA GLU A 108 -4.63 3.71 -19.04
C GLU A 108 -4.90 2.55 -20.01
N GLU A 109 -3.84 2.04 -20.62
CA GLU A 109 -3.81 0.77 -21.35
C GLU A 109 -2.78 -0.14 -20.68
N ALA A 110 -3.18 -1.33 -20.22
CA ALA A 110 -2.29 -2.23 -19.51
C ALA A 110 -2.52 -3.70 -19.88
N ILE A 111 -1.42 -4.45 -19.98
CA ILE A 111 -1.41 -5.91 -20.04
C ILE A 111 -0.60 -6.42 -18.87
N ASN A 112 -1.20 -7.28 -18.05
CA ASN A 112 -0.57 -7.88 -16.88
C ASN A 112 -0.64 -9.40 -16.96
N ILE A 113 0.52 -10.07 -16.88
CA ILE A 113 0.62 -11.53 -16.84
C ILE A 113 1.31 -11.93 -15.55
N SER A 114 0.69 -12.83 -14.80
CA SER A 114 1.24 -13.34 -13.54
C SER A 114 1.18 -14.86 -13.51
N ALA A 115 2.16 -15.48 -12.87
CA ALA A 115 2.16 -16.91 -12.61
C ALA A 115 2.80 -17.23 -11.25
N LYS A 116 2.32 -18.27 -10.62
CA LYS A 116 2.92 -18.83 -9.40
C LYS A 116 3.03 -20.35 -9.53
N LEU A 117 4.20 -20.85 -9.23
CA LEU A 117 4.50 -22.28 -9.15
C LEU A 117 4.91 -22.62 -7.73
N LYS A 118 4.29 -23.64 -7.14
CA LYS A 118 4.66 -24.22 -5.84
C LYS A 118 5.08 -25.66 -6.04
N LEU A 119 6.26 -25.97 -5.55
CA LEU A 119 6.89 -27.30 -5.65
C LEU A 119 7.12 -27.82 -4.23
N ASN A 120 6.69 -29.06 -3.98
CA ASN A 120 6.97 -29.75 -2.74
C ASN A 120 7.74 -31.03 -3.06
N PHE A 121 8.90 -31.20 -2.45
CA PHE A 121 9.80 -32.34 -2.64
C PHE A 121 9.88 -33.13 -1.32
N GLY A 122 8.91 -34.03 -1.12
CA GLY A 122 8.74 -34.74 0.16
C GLY A 122 8.31 -33.79 1.29
N ASN A 123 8.67 -34.13 2.53
CA ASN A 123 8.27 -33.38 3.73
C ASN A 123 9.28 -32.31 4.14
N ALA A 124 10.49 -32.35 3.61
CA ALA A 124 11.58 -31.48 4.05
C ALA A 124 11.78 -30.25 3.16
N HIS A 125 11.40 -30.31 1.89
CA HIS A 125 11.74 -29.27 0.94
C HIS A 125 10.49 -28.73 0.24
N SER A 126 10.36 -27.42 0.18
CA SER A 126 9.36 -26.76 -0.65
C SER A 126 9.93 -25.49 -1.28
N ALA A 127 9.49 -25.21 -2.51
CA ALA A 127 9.85 -24.00 -3.23
C ALA A 127 8.59 -23.34 -3.80
N ALA A 128 8.61 -22.04 -3.96
CA ALA A 128 7.60 -21.30 -4.70
C ALA A 128 8.29 -20.22 -5.54
N VAL A 129 7.83 -20.07 -6.77
CA VAL A 129 8.27 -19.01 -7.68
C VAL A 129 7.04 -18.24 -8.13
N PHE A 130 7.10 -16.93 -8.07
CA PHE A 130 6.09 -16.02 -8.58
C PHE A 130 6.75 -15.08 -9.59
N ILE A 131 6.10 -14.89 -10.72
CA ILE A 131 6.48 -13.91 -11.74
C ILE A 131 5.28 -13.04 -12.06
N ASN A 132 5.52 -11.75 -12.25
CA ASN A 132 4.57 -10.81 -12.80
C ASN A 132 5.26 -9.95 -13.86
N VAL A 133 4.60 -9.76 -14.98
CA VAL A 133 5.01 -8.86 -16.06
C VAL A 133 3.86 -7.92 -16.32
N LEU A 134 4.11 -6.63 -16.24
CA LEU A 134 3.18 -5.56 -16.54
C LEU A 134 3.78 -4.68 -17.65
N ASP A 135 3.09 -4.57 -18.76
CA ASP A 135 3.27 -3.53 -19.77
C ASP A 135 2.14 -2.54 -19.62
N ASP A 136 2.45 -1.28 -19.37
CA ASP A 136 1.47 -0.22 -19.18
C ASP A 136 1.80 1.03 -20.02
N LYS A 137 0.76 1.70 -20.44
CA LYS A 137 0.81 3.01 -21.10
C LYS A 137 -0.32 3.84 -20.54
N GLU A 138 -0.01 5.04 -20.07
CA GLU A 138 -0.96 5.91 -19.39
C GLU A 138 -0.76 7.38 -19.77
N GLY A 139 -1.82 8.15 -19.75
CA GLY A 139 -1.75 9.59 -19.80
C GLY A 139 -1.19 10.13 -18.49
N LEU A 140 -0.47 11.24 -18.57
CA LEU A 140 0.15 11.87 -17.40
C LEU A 140 -0.47 13.24 -17.16
N THR A 141 -1.36 13.34 -16.18
CA THR A 141 -1.75 14.61 -15.60
C THR A 141 -1.74 14.50 -14.09
N SER A 142 -1.11 15.44 -13.43
CA SER A 142 -1.04 15.51 -11.97
C SER A 142 -1.80 16.71 -11.41
N ILE A 143 -2.15 17.68 -12.26
CA ILE A 143 -2.83 18.90 -11.87
C ILE A 143 -3.86 19.29 -12.93
N TRP A 144 -4.93 19.94 -12.50
CA TRP A 144 -5.94 20.50 -13.42
C TRP A 144 -5.48 21.80 -14.11
N LYS A 145 -6.10 22.13 -15.25
CA LYS A 145 -5.89 23.38 -15.97
C LYS A 145 -6.25 24.61 -15.13
N SER A 146 -7.41 24.59 -14.50
CA SER A 146 -7.90 25.64 -13.62
C SER A 146 -9.05 25.13 -12.73
N SER A 147 -9.43 25.90 -11.71
CA SER A 147 -10.63 25.60 -10.90
C SER A 147 -11.94 25.68 -11.70
N ALA A 148 -11.96 26.41 -12.80
CA ALA A 148 -13.10 26.45 -13.73
C ALA A 148 -13.14 25.22 -14.66
N ASN A 149 -11.99 24.59 -14.92
CA ASN A 149 -11.84 23.41 -15.78
C ASN A 149 -11.03 22.33 -15.06
N PRO A 150 -11.58 21.72 -13.99
CA PRO A 150 -10.83 20.81 -13.12
C PRO A 150 -10.61 19.42 -13.74
N PHE A 151 -11.27 19.09 -14.85
CA PHE A 151 -11.11 17.84 -15.58
C PHE A 151 -10.27 17.95 -16.85
N GLU A 152 -9.76 19.16 -17.16
CA GLU A 152 -8.86 19.39 -18.29
C GLU A 152 -7.41 19.46 -17.78
N ALA A 153 -6.48 18.96 -18.61
CA ALA A 153 -5.05 19.09 -18.39
C ALA A 153 -4.58 20.53 -18.69
N PRO A 154 -3.46 20.99 -18.12
CA PRO A 154 -2.86 22.27 -18.47
C PRO A 154 -2.59 22.40 -19.96
N GLU A 155 -2.62 23.64 -20.48
CA GLU A 155 -2.31 23.89 -21.89
C GLU A 155 -0.89 23.43 -22.24
N GLY A 156 -0.75 22.75 -23.37
CA GLY A 156 0.52 22.17 -23.82
C GLY A 156 0.76 20.71 -23.41
N SER A 157 0.01 20.20 -22.43
CA SER A 157 0.15 18.80 -21.93
C SER A 157 -0.63 17.77 -22.73
N SER A 158 -1.35 18.16 -23.78
CA SER A 158 -2.33 17.31 -24.49
C SER A 158 -1.80 16.01 -25.12
N ARG A 159 -0.50 15.76 -25.03
CA ARG A 159 0.17 14.53 -25.53
C ARG A 159 1.07 13.89 -24.49
N ASP A 160 1.01 14.37 -23.25
CA ASP A 160 1.86 13.86 -22.19
C ASP A 160 1.35 12.50 -21.73
N GLY A 161 2.28 11.60 -21.52
CA GLY A 161 1.99 10.28 -21.03
C GLY A 161 3.25 9.50 -20.72
N THR A 162 3.05 8.31 -20.19
CA THR A 162 4.14 7.40 -19.86
C THR A 162 3.88 6.03 -20.44
N GLN A 163 4.94 5.29 -20.68
CA GLN A 163 4.89 3.87 -20.99
C GLN A 163 5.97 3.15 -20.20
N GLY A 164 5.67 1.95 -19.74
CA GLY A 164 6.61 1.20 -18.94
C GLY A 164 6.43 -0.29 -19.02
N ARG A 165 7.51 -0.99 -18.65
CA ARG A 165 7.50 -2.43 -18.40
C ARG A 165 8.05 -2.70 -17.02
N LYS A 166 7.27 -3.45 -16.23
CA LYS A 166 7.65 -3.86 -14.87
C LYS A 166 7.67 -5.37 -14.80
N VAL A 167 8.77 -5.92 -14.33
CA VAL A 167 8.91 -7.38 -14.11
C VAL A 167 9.25 -7.61 -12.65
N VAL A 168 8.47 -8.47 -11.99
CA VAL A 168 8.71 -8.92 -10.62
C VAL A 168 8.94 -10.42 -10.64
N LEU A 169 10.04 -10.88 -10.06
CA LEU A 169 10.34 -12.29 -9.85
C LEU A 169 10.59 -12.51 -8.36
N ASN A 170 9.78 -13.35 -7.72
CA ASN A 170 9.94 -13.73 -6.32
C ASN A 170 10.13 -15.25 -6.19
N GLY A 171 11.15 -15.64 -5.44
CA GLY A 171 11.44 -17.01 -5.10
C GLY A 171 11.38 -17.23 -3.58
N HIS A 172 10.84 -18.37 -3.17
CA HIS A 172 10.90 -18.83 -1.77
C HIS A 172 11.34 -20.28 -1.75
N TYR A 173 12.27 -20.59 -0.88
CA TYR A 173 12.65 -21.97 -0.63
C TYR A 173 12.65 -22.23 0.88
N ASN A 174 12.03 -23.34 1.30
CA ASN A 174 12.00 -23.76 2.69
C ASN A 174 12.62 -25.15 2.80
N TYR A 175 13.52 -25.29 3.74
CA TYR A 175 14.15 -26.54 4.13
C TYR A 175 13.89 -26.82 5.62
N VAL A 176 13.16 -27.88 5.90
CA VAL A 176 12.93 -28.39 7.26
C VAL A 176 14.05 -29.40 7.56
N TYR A 177 15.09 -28.92 8.25
CA TYR A 177 16.23 -29.77 8.63
C TYR A 177 15.84 -30.76 9.71
N SER A 178 15.07 -30.35 10.71
CA SER A 178 14.56 -31.15 11.80
C SER A 178 13.20 -30.56 12.27
N PRO A 179 12.43 -31.27 13.13
CA PRO A 179 11.16 -30.74 13.64
C PRO A 179 11.26 -29.39 14.35
N ASP A 180 12.46 -29.03 14.79
CA ASP A 180 12.74 -27.84 15.57
C ASP A 180 13.61 -26.80 14.81
N LEU A 181 14.11 -27.12 13.60
CA LEU A 181 14.95 -26.22 12.80
C LEU A 181 14.50 -26.18 11.34
N ALA A 182 14.14 -25.01 10.86
CA ALA A 182 13.84 -24.74 9.46
C ALA A 182 14.67 -23.57 8.93
N ILE A 183 15.10 -23.67 7.68
CA ILE A 183 15.81 -22.63 6.95
C ILE A 183 14.89 -22.18 5.83
N LYS A 184 14.74 -20.87 5.66
CA LYS A 184 13.97 -20.24 4.59
C LYS A 184 14.84 -19.24 3.84
N THR A 185 14.78 -19.29 2.52
CA THR A 185 15.33 -18.24 1.68
C THR A 185 14.20 -17.50 0.94
N LYS A 186 14.41 -16.22 0.70
CA LYS A 186 13.55 -15.38 -0.15
C LYS A 186 14.45 -14.60 -1.08
N THR A 187 14.18 -14.73 -2.37
CA THR A 187 14.83 -13.97 -3.44
C THR A 187 13.80 -13.11 -4.12
N SER A 188 14.11 -11.87 -4.37
CA SER A 188 13.26 -10.97 -5.17
C SER A 188 14.11 -10.21 -6.17
N ALA A 189 13.65 -10.16 -7.40
CA ALA A 189 14.23 -9.33 -8.44
C ALA A 189 13.12 -8.50 -9.08
N TYR A 190 13.42 -7.23 -9.30
CA TYR A 190 12.52 -6.26 -9.89
C TYR A 190 13.25 -5.49 -10.98
N TRP A 191 12.65 -5.42 -12.15
CA TRP A 191 13.09 -4.62 -13.28
C TRP A 191 11.97 -3.66 -13.65
N ASN A 192 12.30 -2.41 -13.84
CA ASN A 192 11.39 -1.38 -14.29
C ASN A 192 12.07 -0.55 -15.37
N GLU A 193 11.44 -0.47 -16.52
CA GLU A 193 11.77 0.44 -17.60
C GLU A 193 10.59 1.39 -17.76
N TRP A 194 10.87 2.69 -17.76
CA TRP A 194 9.85 3.71 -17.86
C TRP A 194 10.34 4.85 -18.74
N THR A 195 9.48 5.31 -19.63
CA THR A 195 9.72 6.48 -20.48
C THR A 195 8.48 7.36 -20.50
N SER A 196 8.66 8.67 -20.48
CA SER A 196 7.59 9.63 -20.78
C SER A 196 7.63 10.06 -22.23
N PHE A 197 6.53 10.56 -22.72
CA PHE A 197 6.40 11.17 -24.05
C PHE A 197 5.56 12.45 -23.93
N GLY A 198 5.73 13.38 -24.88
CA GLY A 198 5.07 14.68 -24.84
C GLY A 198 6.08 15.82 -24.76
N VAL A 199 5.81 16.80 -23.89
CA VAL A 199 6.72 17.90 -23.61
C VAL A 199 7.80 17.42 -22.64
N ASP A 200 9.08 17.60 -23.01
CA ASP A 200 10.24 17.17 -22.20
C ASP A 200 10.21 15.67 -21.83
N PRO A 201 10.37 14.76 -22.83
CA PRO A 201 10.38 13.32 -22.55
C PRO A 201 11.54 12.93 -21.63
N ASP A 202 11.27 11.97 -20.75
CA ASP A 202 12.18 11.51 -19.71
C ASP A 202 12.25 9.98 -19.69
N TYR A 203 13.25 9.41 -19.02
CA TYR A 203 13.35 7.97 -18.83
C TYR A 203 13.87 7.62 -17.43
N SER A 204 13.51 6.42 -16.97
CA SER A 204 14.07 5.83 -15.76
C SER A 204 14.08 4.30 -15.87
N ASN A 205 15.24 3.71 -15.57
CA ASN A 205 15.43 2.27 -15.48
C ASN A 205 15.85 1.92 -14.05
N GLU A 206 15.16 0.97 -13.45
CA GLU A 206 15.48 0.49 -12.09
C GLU A 206 15.63 -1.03 -12.10
N ASN A 207 16.74 -1.52 -11.51
CA ASN A 207 16.98 -2.94 -11.29
C ASN A 207 17.24 -3.15 -9.81
N ARG A 208 16.35 -3.90 -9.13
CA ARG A 208 16.48 -4.23 -7.71
C ARG A 208 16.61 -5.71 -7.52
N PHE A 209 17.56 -6.11 -6.70
CA PHE A 209 17.74 -7.47 -6.22
C PHE A 209 17.69 -7.48 -4.69
N TYR A 210 17.00 -8.46 -4.14
CA TYR A 210 16.89 -8.70 -2.70
C TYR A 210 17.05 -10.19 -2.40
N GLU A 211 17.84 -10.50 -1.39
CA GLU A 211 18.02 -11.86 -0.88
C GLU A 211 17.89 -11.86 0.64
N GLU A 212 17.16 -12.83 1.18
CA GLU A 212 17.03 -13.09 2.61
C GLU A 212 17.23 -14.56 2.90
N VAL A 213 18.08 -14.87 3.88
CA VAL A 213 18.22 -16.21 4.45
C VAL A 213 17.88 -16.12 5.93
N GLN A 214 16.93 -16.94 6.38
CA GLN A 214 16.57 -17.01 7.79
C GLN A 214 16.55 -18.45 8.30
N ALA A 215 17.00 -18.64 9.54
CA ALA A 215 16.88 -19.86 10.32
C ALA A 215 15.89 -19.67 11.46
N SER A 216 14.88 -20.54 11.53
CA SER A 216 13.89 -20.57 12.61
C SER A 216 14.15 -21.78 13.48
N LYS A 217 14.40 -21.58 14.79
CA LYS A 217 14.71 -22.62 15.77
C LYS A 217 13.70 -22.60 16.91
N SER A 218 13.10 -23.75 17.19
CA SER A 218 12.32 -24.00 18.40
C SER A 218 13.22 -24.65 19.44
N TRP A 219 13.63 -23.90 20.47
CA TRP A 219 14.52 -24.39 21.53
C TRP A 219 13.78 -25.26 22.53
N THR A 220 12.55 -24.89 22.82
CA THR A 220 11.59 -25.61 23.65
C THR A 220 10.19 -25.43 23.08
N THR A 221 9.18 -26.08 23.64
CA THR A 221 7.77 -25.86 23.27
C THR A 221 7.30 -24.42 23.48
N SER A 222 8.05 -23.62 24.27
CA SER A 222 7.69 -22.25 24.65
C SER A 222 8.71 -21.18 24.25
N LEU A 223 9.87 -21.56 23.71
CA LEU A 223 10.91 -20.62 23.29
C LEU A 223 11.30 -20.89 21.84
N SER A 224 11.20 -19.90 21.00
CA SER A 224 11.65 -19.92 19.61
C SER A 224 12.49 -18.70 19.25
N SER A 225 13.31 -18.84 18.22
CA SER A 225 14.09 -17.74 17.65
C SER A 225 14.05 -17.78 16.14
N ILE A 226 14.21 -16.60 15.53
CA ILE A 226 14.46 -16.43 14.10
C ILE A 226 15.72 -15.56 13.98
N PHE A 227 16.72 -16.07 13.30
CA PHE A 227 17.90 -15.33 12.90
C PHE A 227 17.92 -15.20 11.39
N GLY A 228 18.26 -14.02 10.86
CA GLY A 228 18.32 -13.80 9.42
C GLY A 228 19.38 -12.81 8.98
N LEU A 229 19.74 -12.97 7.71
CA LEU A 229 20.63 -12.09 6.96
C LEU A 229 19.88 -11.60 5.73
N THR A 230 20.05 -10.34 5.38
CA THR A 230 19.48 -9.76 4.15
C THR A 230 20.54 -8.99 3.38
N MET A 231 20.42 -9.02 2.08
CA MET A 231 21.19 -8.19 1.15
C MET A 231 20.26 -7.60 0.12
N GLN A 232 20.40 -6.33 -0.16
CA GLN A 232 19.68 -5.65 -1.22
C GLN A 232 20.65 -4.83 -2.06
N GLN A 233 20.41 -4.81 -3.36
CA GLN A 233 21.07 -3.91 -4.31
C GLN A 233 20.02 -3.29 -5.21
N ASN A 234 20.11 -1.99 -5.43
CA ASN A 234 19.27 -1.24 -6.35
C ASN A 234 20.15 -0.41 -7.27
N LYS A 235 19.96 -0.54 -8.58
CA LYS A 235 20.61 0.28 -9.60
C LYS A 235 19.55 1.09 -10.32
N VAL A 236 19.76 2.38 -10.38
CA VAL A 236 18.87 3.34 -11.04
C VAL A 236 19.67 4.07 -12.09
N ASN A 237 19.11 4.17 -13.31
CA ASN A 237 19.58 5.04 -14.38
C ASN A 237 18.39 5.88 -14.83
N ALA A 238 18.43 7.18 -14.58
CA ALA A 238 17.33 8.07 -14.90
C ALA A 238 17.84 9.46 -15.33
N GLN A 239 17.13 10.09 -16.23
CA GLN A 239 17.49 11.43 -16.70
C GLN A 239 17.51 12.46 -15.58
N ILE A 240 16.54 12.38 -14.63
CA ILE A 240 16.38 13.39 -13.57
C ILE A 240 17.20 13.08 -12.31
N PHE A 241 17.72 11.85 -12.11
CA PHE A 241 18.55 11.51 -10.94
C PHE A 241 19.99 11.17 -11.31
N GLY A 242 20.28 10.81 -12.58
CA GLY A 242 21.56 10.23 -12.99
C GLY A 242 21.65 8.72 -12.75
N ASP A 243 22.89 8.24 -12.69
CA ASP A 243 23.25 6.82 -12.50
C ASP A 243 23.71 6.59 -11.08
N HIS A 244 22.94 5.84 -10.30
CA HIS A 244 23.24 5.56 -8.91
C HIS A 244 23.04 4.10 -8.55
N THR A 245 23.87 3.61 -7.64
CA THR A 245 23.75 2.27 -7.05
C THR A 245 23.63 2.39 -5.55
N SER A 246 22.53 1.88 -5.00
CA SER A 246 22.39 1.72 -3.55
C SER A 246 22.45 0.25 -3.16
N SER A 247 23.01 -0.03 -1.99
CA SER A 247 23.10 -1.38 -1.43
C SER A 247 22.89 -1.37 0.07
N SER A 248 22.29 -2.42 0.60
CA SER A 248 22.23 -2.64 2.04
C SER A 248 22.56 -4.08 2.41
N PHE A 249 23.11 -4.24 3.60
CA PHE A 249 23.30 -5.52 4.25
C PHE A 249 22.76 -5.44 5.67
N ALA A 250 22.01 -6.45 6.10
CA ALA A 250 21.52 -6.46 7.46
C ALA A 250 21.52 -7.85 8.08
N THR A 251 21.57 -7.85 9.42
CA THR A 251 21.34 -9.03 10.25
C THR A 251 20.23 -8.73 11.25
N PHE A 252 19.40 -9.74 11.54
CA PHE A 252 18.33 -9.61 12.52
C PHE A 252 18.13 -10.84 13.36
N LEU A 253 17.64 -10.63 14.58
CA LEU A 253 17.27 -11.67 15.53
C LEU A 253 15.90 -11.35 16.12
N LEU A 254 15.02 -12.33 16.16
CA LEU A 254 13.75 -12.30 16.89
C LEU A 254 13.69 -13.47 17.85
N LEU A 255 13.33 -13.20 19.11
CA LEU A 255 13.07 -14.19 20.14
C LEU A 255 11.61 -14.12 20.56
N GLU A 256 10.96 -15.25 20.69
CA GLU A 256 9.59 -15.36 21.22
C GLU A 256 9.53 -16.36 22.37
N LYS A 257 8.95 -15.93 23.48
CA LYS A 257 8.72 -16.77 24.67
C LYS A 257 7.23 -16.79 25.05
N LYS A 258 6.65 -17.97 25.07
CA LYS A 258 5.28 -18.21 25.54
C LYS A 258 5.29 -18.61 27.00
N LEU A 259 4.51 -17.92 27.84
CA LEU A 259 4.39 -18.12 29.27
C LEU A 259 2.90 -18.14 29.65
N HIS A 260 2.27 -19.32 29.63
CA HIS A 260 0.83 -19.48 29.86
C HIS A 260 0.00 -18.56 28.93
N GLN A 261 -0.59 -17.50 29.50
CA GLN A 261 -1.41 -16.52 28.79
C GLN A 261 -0.59 -15.39 28.14
N PHE A 262 0.73 -15.32 28.41
CA PHE A 262 1.60 -14.27 27.90
C PHE A 262 2.45 -14.77 26.75
N THR A 263 2.66 -13.92 25.74
CA THR A 263 3.68 -14.09 24.71
C THR A 263 4.56 -12.85 24.73
N LEU A 264 5.85 -13.04 25.03
CA LEU A 264 6.87 -11.99 24.97
C LEU A 264 7.67 -12.17 23.68
N SER A 265 7.83 -11.08 22.92
CA SER A 265 8.65 -11.04 21.71
C SER A 265 9.69 -9.92 21.85
N ALA A 266 10.94 -10.23 21.56
CA ALA A 266 12.04 -9.27 21.53
C ALA A 266 12.82 -9.43 20.23
N GLY A 267 13.08 -8.34 19.53
CA GLY A 267 13.78 -8.35 18.25
C GLY A 267 14.78 -7.24 18.12
N SER A 268 15.76 -7.42 17.25
CA SER A 268 16.69 -6.38 16.84
C SER A 268 17.17 -6.61 15.43
N ARG A 269 17.50 -5.54 14.73
CA ARG A 269 18.13 -5.53 13.42
C ARG A 269 19.25 -4.48 13.41
N TRP A 270 20.35 -4.84 12.79
CA TRP A 270 21.38 -3.91 12.36
C TRP A 270 21.43 -3.91 10.85
N GLU A 271 21.46 -2.73 10.24
CA GLU A 271 21.52 -2.56 8.79
C GLU A 271 22.51 -1.47 8.43
N ALA A 272 23.44 -1.79 7.53
CA ALA A 272 24.36 -0.86 6.88
C ALA A 272 23.82 -0.53 5.48
N TYR A 273 23.80 0.77 5.15
CA TYR A 273 23.32 1.29 3.88
C TYR A 273 24.38 2.13 3.18
N GLN A 274 24.55 1.92 1.88
CA GLN A 274 25.53 2.59 1.05
C GLN A 274 24.89 3.12 -0.23
N VAL A 275 25.38 4.27 -0.71
CA VAL A 275 25.07 4.84 -2.03
C VAL A 275 26.38 5.13 -2.74
N ASP A 276 26.53 4.65 -3.97
CA ASP A 276 27.72 4.78 -4.81
C ASP A 276 29.03 4.38 -4.09
N GLY A 277 28.94 3.32 -3.26
CA GLY A 277 30.06 2.78 -2.50
C GLY A 277 30.46 3.61 -1.27
N ARG A 278 29.73 4.69 -0.95
CA ARG A 278 29.92 5.46 0.27
C ARG A 278 28.96 4.98 1.34
N ASN A 279 29.45 4.75 2.55
CA ASN A 279 28.59 4.47 3.70
C ASN A 279 27.73 5.69 3.99
N GLN A 280 26.40 5.50 3.94
CA GLN A 280 25.44 6.57 4.16
C GLN A 280 24.95 6.54 5.59
N ASP A 281 24.66 5.33 6.12
CA ASP A 281 24.16 5.18 7.48
C ASP A 281 24.28 3.74 7.99
N ASP A 282 24.42 3.60 9.32
CA ASP A 282 24.34 2.34 10.05
C ASP A 282 23.26 2.45 11.11
N VAL A 283 22.20 1.66 10.98
CA VAL A 283 21.03 1.78 11.85
C VAL A 283 20.81 0.52 12.67
N PHE A 284 20.59 0.70 13.99
CA PHE A 284 20.16 -0.35 14.90
C PHE A 284 18.72 -0.12 15.35
N THR A 285 17.86 -1.14 15.18
CA THR A 285 16.42 -1.08 15.46
C THR A 285 15.98 -2.18 16.41
N PRO A 286 15.91 -1.90 17.73
CA PRO A 286 15.34 -2.81 18.71
C PRO A 286 13.81 -2.76 18.69
N GLN A 287 13.17 -3.87 19.08
CA GLN A 287 11.73 -3.96 19.32
C GLN A 287 11.41 -4.86 20.51
N LEU A 288 10.29 -4.59 21.18
CA LEU A 288 9.76 -5.39 22.26
C LEU A 288 8.24 -5.40 22.18
N ALA A 289 7.63 -6.58 22.34
CA ALA A 289 6.18 -6.71 22.40
C ALA A 289 5.76 -7.73 23.46
N LEU A 290 4.65 -7.45 24.12
CA LEU A 290 3.98 -8.31 25.06
C LEU A 290 2.51 -8.47 24.66
N ASN A 291 2.09 -9.72 24.45
CA ASN A 291 0.68 -10.06 24.28
C ASN A 291 0.19 -10.85 25.49
N TRP A 292 -0.95 -10.46 26.03
CA TRP A 292 -1.61 -11.12 27.12
C TRP A 292 -3.03 -11.54 26.72
N LYS A 293 -3.33 -12.83 26.82
CA LYS A 293 -4.66 -13.42 26.53
C LYS A 293 -5.25 -14.00 27.80
N PRO A 294 -5.87 -13.15 28.68
CA PRO A 294 -6.46 -13.62 29.92
C PRO A 294 -7.65 -14.55 29.70
N SER A 295 -8.29 -14.47 28.55
CA SER A 295 -9.40 -15.34 28.17
C SER A 295 -9.40 -15.56 26.63
N PRO A 296 -10.15 -16.57 26.12
CA PRO A 296 -10.24 -16.80 24.67
C PRO A 296 -10.83 -15.63 23.87
N TRP A 297 -11.64 -14.80 24.51
CA TRP A 297 -12.34 -13.67 23.89
C TRP A 297 -11.63 -12.32 24.08
N LEU A 298 -10.59 -12.24 24.93
CA LEU A 298 -9.90 -11.00 25.26
C LEU A 298 -8.39 -11.13 25.00
N GLY A 299 -7.84 -10.23 24.22
CA GLY A 299 -6.41 -10.05 24.01
C GLY A 299 -5.99 -8.61 24.30
N LEU A 300 -4.88 -8.44 25.03
CA LEU A 300 -4.23 -7.17 25.28
C LEU A 300 -2.83 -7.21 24.68
N ARG A 301 -2.38 -6.12 24.08
CA ARG A 301 -1.04 -6.01 23.51
C ARG A 301 -0.40 -4.68 23.86
N ILE A 302 0.90 -4.73 24.10
CA ILE A 302 1.76 -3.54 24.21
C ILE A 302 2.99 -3.79 23.39
N SER A 303 3.43 -2.78 22.64
CA SER A 303 4.66 -2.87 21.85
C SER A 303 5.40 -1.54 21.83
N THR A 304 6.71 -1.64 21.66
CA THR A 304 7.57 -0.51 21.34
C THR A 304 8.69 -0.97 20.42
N GLY A 305 9.12 -0.10 19.51
CA GLY A 305 10.23 -0.39 18.61
C GLY A 305 10.75 0.86 17.92
N LYS A 306 12.02 0.79 17.51
CA LYS A 306 12.63 1.80 16.65
C LYS A 306 12.37 1.40 15.19
N GLY A 307 11.93 2.34 14.36
CA GLY A 307 11.85 2.24 12.92
C GLY A 307 12.84 3.16 12.24
N PHE A 308 13.11 2.94 10.95
CA PHE A 308 13.93 3.84 10.15
C PHE A 308 13.55 3.78 8.68
N ARG A 309 13.93 4.82 7.94
CA ARG A 309 13.83 4.90 6.48
C ARG A 309 15.09 5.56 5.93
N VAL A 310 15.79 4.88 5.05
CA VAL A 310 16.91 5.49 4.33
C VAL A 310 16.39 6.44 3.23
N PRO A 311 17.10 7.54 2.94
CA PRO A 311 16.76 8.41 1.83
C PRO A 311 16.74 7.63 0.50
N THR A 312 15.79 7.93 -0.36
CA THR A 312 15.76 7.34 -1.70
C THR A 312 16.75 8.05 -2.63
N VAL A 313 17.21 7.35 -3.69
CA VAL A 313 18.04 7.98 -4.74
C VAL A 313 17.33 9.20 -5.33
N ALA A 314 16.02 9.16 -5.47
CA ALA A 314 15.24 10.29 -5.97
C ALA A 314 15.32 11.51 -5.04
N GLU A 315 15.16 11.33 -3.73
CA GLU A 315 15.27 12.44 -2.76
C GLU A 315 16.67 13.04 -2.72
N MET A 316 17.71 12.20 -2.86
CA MET A 316 19.10 12.64 -2.80
C MET A 316 19.59 13.34 -4.07
N PHE A 317 19.13 12.90 -5.26
CA PHE A 317 19.78 13.26 -6.53
C PHE A 317 18.85 13.88 -7.56
N THR A 318 17.55 14.09 -7.27
CA THR A 318 16.65 14.73 -8.24
C THR A 318 17.16 16.11 -8.62
N THR A 319 17.34 16.29 -9.95
CA THR A 319 17.59 17.58 -10.57
C THR A 319 16.52 17.79 -11.62
N ALA A 320 15.55 18.65 -11.34
CA ALA A 320 14.47 18.94 -12.27
C ALA A 320 14.25 20.44 -12.40
N ARG A 321 14.09 20.91 -13.63
CA ARG A 321 13.69 22.30 -13.93
C ARG A 321 12.38 22.25 -14.67
N ARG A 322 11.36 22.83 -14.07
CA ARG A 322 10.02 23.01 -14.67
C ARG A 322 9.67 24.49 -14.69
N SER A 323 8.67 24.84 -15.46
CA SER A 323 8.29 26.26 -15.64
C SER A 323 7.91 26.97 -14.33
N ILE A 324 7.53 26.23 -13.29
CA ILE A 324 7.01 26.77 -12.02
C ILE A 324 7.88 26.45 -10.80
N PHE A 325 8.84 25.52 -10.91
CA PHE A 325 9.77 25.17 -9.82
C PHE A 325 11.05 24.50 -10.35
N THR A 326 12.09 24.56 -9.54
CA THR A 326 13.34 23.82 -9.72
C THR A 326 13.51 22.87 -8.52
N VAL A 327 14.01 21.66 -8.74
CA VAL A 327 14.44 20.76 -7.66
C VAL A 327 15.94 20.63 -7.73
N GLU A 328 16.63 20.84 -6.61
CA GLU A 328 18.08 20.67 -6.48
C GLU A 328 18.41 19.47 -5.59
N PRO A 329 19.48 18.70 -5.93
CA PRO A 329 19.88 17.50 -5.21
C PRO A 329 20.43 17.83 -3.81
N ASN A 330 20.21 16.92 -2.86
CA ASN A 330 20.84 16.93 -1.55
C ASN A 330 21.40 15.53 -1.19
N PRO A 331 22.66 15.24 -1.57
CA PRO A 331 23.28 13.94 -1.27
C PRO A 331 23.64 13.73 0.20
N ASP A 332 23.55 14.77 1.05
CA ASP A 332 23.88 14.73 2.47
C ASP A 332 22.68 14.34 3.36
N LEU A 333 21.56 13.93 2.77
CA LEU A 333 20.41 13.43 3.51
C LEU A 333 20.79 12.21 4.36
N ILE A 334 20.34 12.21 5.62
CA ILE A 334 20.49 11.10 6.56
C ILE A 334 19.18 10.35 6.75
N SER A 335 19.24 9.14 7.33
CA SER A 335 18.05 8.33 7.58
C SER A 335 17.06 8.99 8.53
N GLU A 336 15.80 8.92 8.20
CA GLU A 336 14.72 9.18 9.15
C GLU A 336 14.65 8.05 10.16
N THR A 337 14.37 8.37 11.41
CA THR A 337 14.12 7.37 12.45
C THR A 337 12.79 7.61 13.16
N SER A 338 12.23 6.55 13.74
CA SER A 338 11.02 6.66 14.55
C SER A 338 11.10 5.81 15.81
N ILE A 339 10.41 6.25 16.86
CA ILE A 339 10.12 5.45 18.04
C ILE A 339 8.62 5.28 18.13
N ASN A 340 8.17 4.04 17.96
CA ASN A 340 6.77 3.68 17.96
C ASN A 340 6.38 3.02 19.28
N ARG A 341 5.23 3.36 19.83
CA ARG A 341 4.64 2.77 21.04
C ARG A 341 3.17 2.53 20.79
N GLU A 342 2.69 1.36 21.14
CA GLU A 342 1.28 0.98 20.99
C GLU A 342 0.79 0.23 22.23
N PHE A 343 -0.44 0.51 22.62
CA PHE A 343 -1.25 -0.33 23.49
C PHE A 343 -2.55 -0.68 22.78
N GLY A 344 -2.88 -1.97 22.69
CA GLY A 344 -4.03 -2.45 21.97
C GLY A 344 -4.86 -3.47 22.74
N LEU A 345 -6.14 -3.52 22.38
CA LEU A 345 -7.17 -4.40 22.90
C LEU A 345 -7.86 -5.11 21.75
N THR A 346 -8.06 -6.41 21.86
CA THR A 346 -8.87 -7.19 20.91
C THR A 346 -9.95 -7.95 21.68
N ILE A 347 -11.21 -7.82 21.28
CA ILE A 347 -12.33 -8.62 21.76
C ILE A 347 -12.84 -9.45 20.58
N LEU A 348 -13.00 -10.74 20.80
CA LEU A 348 -13.57 -11.68 19.85
C LEU A 348 -14.61 -12.53 20.55
N ALA A 349 -15.87 -12.33 20.22
CA ALA A 349 -16.97 -13.07 20.82
C ALA A 349 -17.90 -13.62 19.74
N GLY A 350 -18.36 -14.84 19.89
CA GLY A 350 -19.30 -15.51 18.98
C GLY A 350 -20.62 -15.81 19.67
N GLN A 351 -21.69 -15.85 18.88
CA GLN A 351 -23.03 -16.29 19.31
C GLN A 351 -23.58 -15.54 20.54
N ILE A 352 -23.71 -14.21 20.42
CA ILE A 352 -24.33 -13.36 21.43
C ILE A 352 -25.68 -12.88 20.91
N GLY A 353 -26.78 -13.54 21.33
CA GLY A 353 -28.12 -13.23 20.85
C GLY A 353 -28.23 -13.41 19.32
N VAL A 354 -28.49 -12.35 18.57
CA VAL A 354 -28.58 -12.35 17.12
C VAL A 354 -27.22 -12.21 16.41
N LEU A 355 -26.17 -11.94 17.17
CA LEU A 355 -24.81 -11.81 16.63
C LEU A 355 -24.16 -13.18 16.51
N ASP A 356 -23.71 -13.52 15.31
CA ASP A 356 -22.90 -14.71 15.02
C ASP A 356 -21.45 -14.49 15.39
N LEU A 357 -20.94 -13.26 15.17
CA LEU A 357 -19.57 -12.84 15.46
C LEU A 357 -19.53 -11.36 15.84
N LEU A 358 -18.77 -11.04 16.89
CA LEU A 358 -18.33 -9.70 17.25
C LEU A 358 -16.80 -9.70 17.31
N LYS A 359 -16.16 -8.82 16.53
CA LYS A 359 -14.74 -8.51 16.62
C LYS A 359 -14.56 -7.02 16.85
N LEU A 360 -13.92 -6.66 17.96
CA LEU A 360 -13.47 -5.29 18.24
C LEU A 360 -11.96 -5.30 18.40
N ASP A 361 -11.28 -4.41 17.67
CA ASP A 361 -9.85 -4.14 17.85
C ASP A 361 -9.69 -2.65 18.07
N ALA A 362 -9.05 -2.26 19.17
CA ALA A 362 -8.78 -0.87 19.49
C ALA A 362 -7.31 -0.71 19.87
N ALA A 363 -6.69 0.36 19.43
CA ALA A 363 -5.32 0.68 19.77
C ALA A 363 -5.11 2.18 19.94
N ILE A 364 -4.34 2.57 20.95
CA ILE A 364 -3.74 3.88 21.08
C ILE A 364 -2.27 3.77 20.72
N PHE A 365 -1.76 4.75 20.00
CA PHE A 365 -0.35 4.76 19.60
C PHE A 365 0.26 6.15 19.74
N HIS A 366 1.56 6.15 19.90
CA HIS A 366 2.41 7.34 19.95
C HIS A 366 3.69 7.07 19.15
N ASN A 367 3.86 7.79 18.05
CA ASN A 367 5.01 7.70 17.15
C ASN A 367 5.74 9.04 17.18
N ARG A 368 7.03 9.01 17.45
CA ARG A 368 7.94 10.14 17.32
C ARG A 368 8.88 9.87 16.17
N PHE A 369 9.01 10.83 15.26
CA PHE A 369 9.90 10.81 14.11
C PHE A 369 10.99 11.84 14.30
N GLU A 370 12.21 11.50 13.89
CA GLU A 370 13.37 12.37 13.90
C GLU A 370 14.01 12.38 12.52
N ASN A 371 14.58 13.53 12.13
CA ASN A 371 15.19 13.74 10.81
C ASN A 371 14.23 13.51 9.63
N PHE A 372 12.99 13.93 9.75
CA PHE A 372 11.98 13.75 8.72
C PHE A 372 12.41 14.46 7.43
N ILE A 373 12.34 13.77 6.29
CA ILE A 373 12.75 14.32 4.99
C ILE A 373 11.54 14.95 4.32
N GLU A 374 11.61 16.25 4.10
CA GLU A 374 10.57 17.00 3.40
C GLU A 374 11.13 17.84 2.24
N PRO A 375 10.34 18.03 1.17
CA PRO A 375 10.64 18.96 0.10
C PRO A 375 10.28 20.38 0.55
N ILE A 376 11.27 21.26 0.69
CA ILE A 376 11.08 22.65 1.11
C ILE A 376 11.37 23.58 -0.07
N PRO A 377 10.41 24.40 -0.48
CA PRO A 377 10.66 25.48 -1.42
C PRO A 377 11.36 26.66 -0.71
N ASP A 378 12.36 27.23 -1.35
CA ASP A 378 12.93 28.50 -0.97
C ASP A 378 12.19 29.71 -1.62
N SER A 379 12.68 30.94 -1.36
CA SER A 379 12.10 32.17 -1.91
C SER A 379 12.13 32.26 -3.44
N ASP A 380 12.98 31.47 -4.09
CA ASP A 380 13.18 31.46 -5.54
C ASP A 380 12.44 30.29 -6.23
N ALA A 381 11.53 29.60 -5.48
CA ALA A 381 10.82 28.41 -5.89
C ALA A 381 11.75 27.22 -6.24
N VAL A 382 12.93 27.17 -5.59
CA VAL A 382 13.82 26.00 -5.64
C VAL A 382 13.46 25.08 -4.48
N ILE A 383 13.15 23.83 -4.80
CA ILE A 383 12.79 22.79 -3.84
C ILE A 383 14.05 22.01 -3.47
N HIS A 384 14.32 21.91 -2.18
CA HIS A 384 15.37 21.09 -1.61
C HIS A 384 14.76 20.02 -0.70
N PHE A 385 15.15 18.77 -0.85
CA PHE A 385 14.86 17.75 0.15
C PHE A 385 15.79 17.94 1.34
N GLN A 386 15.24 18.06 2.55
CA GLN A 386 16.02 18.33 3.76
C GLN A 386 15.52 17.49 4.94
N ASN A 387 16.42 17.14 5.86
CA ASN A 387 16.07 16.58 7.16
C ASN A 387 15.76 17.75 8.10
N ILE A 388 14.51 18.16 8.22
CA ILE A 388 14.18 19.43 8.86
C ILE A 388 13.42 19.32 10.16
N ALA A 389 12.55 18.36 10.25
CA ALA A 389 11.60 18.35 11.35
C ALA A 389 11.64 17.05 12.13
N ASP A 390 11.42 17.20 13.43
CA ASP A 390 10.88 16.13 14.23
C ASP A 390 9.37 16.17 14.15
N ALA A 391 8.73 15.01 14.17
CA ALA A 391 7.28 14.92 14.15
C ALA A 391 6.77 13.96 15.23
N ARG A 392 5.59 14.27 15.75
CA ARG A 392 4.87 13.42 16.69
C ARG A 392 3.49 13.12 16.12
N ILE A 393 3.17 11.84 15.98
CA ILE A 393 1.83 11.41 15.60
C ILE A 393 1.26 10.54 16.72
N MET A 394 0.26 11.04 17.41
CA MET A 394 -0.53 10.27 18.37
C MET A 394 -1.87 9.90 17.73
N GLY A 395 -2.45 8.78 18.14
CA GLY A 395 -3.75 8.43 17.63
C GLY A 395 -4.47 7.31 18.36
N LEU A 396 -5.74 7.16 17.99
CA LEU A 396 -6.63 6.08 18.37
C LEU A 396 -7.15 5.43 17.11
N GLU A 397 -7.08 4.12 17.03
CA GLU A 397 -7.71 3.31 16.00
C GLU A 397 -8.73 2.38 16.62
N VAL A 398 -9.91 2.27 16.01
CA VAL A 398 -10.96 1.35 16.41
C VAL A 398 -11.50 0.64 15.19
N GLY A 399 -11.37 -0.70 15.16
CA GLY A 399 -11.94 -1.57 14.15
C GLY A 399 -13.09 -2.40 14.75
N LEU A 400 -14.24 -2.38 14.11
CA LEU A 400 -15.42 -3.16 14.50
C LEU A 400 -15.81 -4.08 13.34
N GLY A 401 -16.00 -5.36 13.62
CA GLY A 401 -16.57 -6.34 12.71
C GLY A 401 -17.73 -7.05 13.38
N LEU A 402 -18.86 -7.09 12.73
CA LEU A 402 -20.07 -7.78 13.19
C LEU A 402 -20.56 -8.70 12.09
N SER A 403 -21.04 -9.90 12.47
CA SER A 403 -21.88 -10.74 11.62
C SER A 403 -23.13 -11.12 12.43
N ALA A 404 -24.30 -11.10 11.80
CA ALA A 404 -25.57 -11.32 12.49
C ALA A 404 -26.58 -12.07 11.63
N PHE A 405 -27.58 -12.68 12.29
CA PHE A 405 -28.72 -13.37 11.69
C PHE A 405 -28.30 -14.51 10.75
N ASN A 406 -27.39 -15.40 11.21
CA ASN A 406 -26.81 -16.50 10.44
C ASN A 406 -26.05 -15.99 9.20
N ASN A 407 -25.19 -15.00 9.40
CA ASN A 407 -24.39 -14.31 8.37
C ASN A 407 -25.24 -13.61 7.27
N LEU A 408 -26.50 -13.28 7.59
CA LEU A 408 -27.33 -12.47 6.67
C LEU A 408 -26.79 -11.04 6.55
N ILE A 409 -26.28 -10.48 7.64
CA ILE A 409 -25.78 -9.11 7.73
C ILE A 409 -24.33 -9.14 8.20
N ASP A 410 -23.44 -8.51 7.46
CA ASP A 410 -22.08 -8.20 7.85
C ASP A 410 -21.90 -6.69 7.94
N TYR A 411 -21.28 -6.23 9.02
CA TYR A 411 -20.89 -4.84 9.21
C TYR A 411 -19.41 -4.74 9.59
N LYS A 412 -18.69 -3.90 8.90
CA LYS A 412 -17.28 -3.60 9.20
C LYS A 412 -17.11 -2.10 9.28
N SER A 413 -16.39 -1.63 10.28
CA SER A 413 -16.07 -0.21 10.44
C SER A 413 -14.65 -0.06 10.95
N ALA A 414 -13.93 0.92 10.42
CA ALA A 414 -12.63 1.35 10.93
C ALA A 414 -12.66 2.86 11.13
N PHE A 415 -12.34 3.29 12.33
CA PHE A 415 -12.27 4.69 12.72
C PHE A 415 -10.88 5.00 13.27
N THR A 416 -10.26 6.08 12.78
CA THR A 416 -8.95 6.54 13.22
C THR A 416 -9.03 8.02 13.58
N VAL A 417 -8.44 8.36 14.72
CA VAL A 417 -8.20 9.75 15.14
C VAL A 417 -6.69 9.96 15.16
N LEU A 418 -6.21 11.03 14.53
CA LEU A 418 -4.81 11.41 14.47
C LEU A 418 -4.60 12.79 15.08
N ASP A 419 -3.50 12.95 15.79
CA ASP A 419 -2.95 14.22 16.26
C ASP A 419 -1.52 14.36 15.71
N PRO A 420 -1.38 14.79 14.43
CA PRO A 420 -0.11 14.90 13.73
C PRO A 420 0.51 16.29 13.96
N MET A 421 1.59 16.36 14.72
CA MET A 421 2.25 17.61 15.10
C MET A 421 3.70 17.64 14.62
N GLU A 422 4.13 18.77 14.11
CA GLU A 422 5.52 19.13 13.96
C GLU A 422 6.10 19.51 15.32
N THR A 423 7.33 19.08 15.61
CA THR A 423 7.99 19.37 16.88
C THR A 423 9.43 19.81 16.63
N ASP A 424 9.98 20.57 17.59
CA ASP A 424 11.40 20.83 17.62
C ASP A 424 12.20 19.62 18.16
N SER A 425 13.52 19.69 18.13
CA SER A 425 14.43 18.65 18.64
C SER A 425 14.24 18.32 20.14
N LYS A 426 13.61 19.21 20.91
CA LYS A 426 13.25 19.00 22.32
C LYS A 426 11.87 18.36 22.47
N GLY A 427 11.09 18.26 21.39
CA GLY A 427 9.72 17.74 21.36
C GLY A 427 8.66 18.78 21.72
N GLU A 428 8.99 20.08 21.70
CA GLU A 428 8.00 21.15 21.82
C GLU A 428 7.21 21.26 20.50
N ILE A 429 5.88 21.43 20.59
CA ILE A 429 5.00 21.51 19.43
C ILE A 429 5.21 22.85 18.73
N LEU A 430 5.50 22.81 17.43
CA LEU A 430 5.64 23.97 16.57
C LEU A 430 4.36 24.25 15.81
N ASP A 431 3.85 23.26 15.07
CA ASP A 431 2.64 23.39 14.24
C ASP A 431 1.98 22.03 14.00
N THR A 432 0.90 21.99 13.24
CA THR A 432 0.25 20.78 12.74
C THR A 432 0.90 20.36 11.42
N LEU A 433 1.23 19.08 11.26
CA LEU A 433 1.74 18.55 9.99
C LEU A 433 0.75 18.79 8.85
N SER A 434 1.23 19.36 7.76
CA SER A 434 0.45 19.68 6.57
C SER A 434 -0.04 18.42 5.84
N TYR A 435 -1.12 18.56 5.05
CA TYR A 435 -1.74 17.49 4.25
C TYR A 435 -2.18 16.27 5.04
N ARG A 436 -2.61 16.43 6.31
CA ARG A 436 -3.11 15.35 7.16
C ARG A 436 -4.57 15.58 7.55
N HIS A 437 -5.36 14.49 7.47
CA HIS A 437 -6.72 14.45 7.99
C HIS A 437 -6.71 13.95 9.43
N ARG A 438 -7.42 14.62 10.33
CA ARG A 438 -7.52 14.23 11.75
C ARG A 438 -8.40 13.01 11.96
N TYR A 439 -9.50 12.92 11.22
CA TYR A 439 -10.48 11.84 11.37
C TYR A 439 -10.61 11.06 10.06
N HIS A 440 -10.47 9.74 10.16
CA HIS A 440 -10.71 8.79 9.07
C HIS A 440 -11.76 7.81 9.52
N TRP A 441 -12.80 7.62 8.74
CA TRP A 441 -13.83 6.63 9.00
C TRP A 441 -14.22 5.92 7.71
N ILE A 442 -14.12 4.58 7.74
CA ILE A 442 -14.61 3.71 6.68
C ILE A 442 -15.60 2.76 7.31
N SER A 443 -16.75 2.58 6.68
CA SER A 443 -17.81 1.69 7.14
C SER A 443 -18.38 0.95 5.94
N THR A 444 -18.52 -0.37 6.05
CA THR A 444 -19.10 -1.23 5.03
C THR A 444 -20.19 -2.08 5.64
N MET A 445 -21.36 -2.09 5.05
CA MET A 445 -22.48 -2.98 5.39
C MET A 445 -22.75 -3.91 4.22
N GLY A 446 -22.76 -5.21 4.48
CA GLY A 446 -23.10 -6.27 3.55
C GLY A 446 -24.41 -6.98 3.96
N ILE A 447 -25.20 -7.37 2.97
CA ILE A 447 -26.40 -8.21 3.13
C ILE A 447 -26.28 -9.39 2.19
N HIS A 448 -26.34 -10.60 2.73
CA HIS A 448 -26.21 -11.87 2.01
C HIS A 448 -27.52 -12.65 2.08
N TYR A 449 -28.31 -12.60 1.03
CA TYR A 449 -29.62 -13.23 1.03
C TYR A 449 -29.91 -13.93 -0.29
N TRP A 450 -30.23 -15.21 -0.23
CA TRP A 450 -30.71 -16.00 -1.37
C TRP A 450 -29.77 -16.00 -2.59
N GLY A 451 -28.45 -16.06 -2.34
CA GLY A 451 -27.40 -16.00 -3.37
C GLY A 451 -27.21 -14.61 -3.97
N MET A 452 -27.77 -13.59 -3.35
CA MET A 452 -27.54 -12.18 -3.64
C MET A 452 -26.67 -11.58 -2.54
N ASP A 453 -25.72 -10.76 -2.94
CA ASP A 453 -24.84 -9.99 -2.09
C ASP A 453 -25.04 -8.51 -2.40
N ALA A 454 -25.52 -7.74 -1.43
CA ALA A 454 -25.61 -6.29 -1.54
C ALA A 454 -24.64 -5.63 -0.56
N SER A 455 -24.02 -4.54 -0.97
CA SER A 455 -23.08 -3.81 -0.10
C SER A 455 -23.21 -2.31 -0.26
N ILE A 456 -23.02 -1.59 0.83
CA ILE A 456 -22.86 -0.15 0.89
C ILE A 456 -21.60 0.15 1.67
N GLU A 457 -20.76 1.01 1.13
CA GLU A 457 -19.55 1.49 1.77
C GLU A 457 -19.60 3.02 1.89
N TYR A 458 -19.20 3.52 3.03
CA TYR A 458 -19.05 4.94 3.31
C TYR A 458 -17.63 5.24 3.74
N ARG A 459 -17.01 6.25 3.14
CA ARG A 459 -15.71 6.79 3.51
C ARG A 459 -15.83 8.26 3.88
N TYR A 460 -15.32 8.58 5.05
CA TYR A 460 -15.20 9.94 5.56
C TYR A 460 -13.75 10.26 5.90
N LEU A 461 -13.26 11.40 5.43
CA LEU A 461 -12.03 12.03 5.91
C LEU A 461 -12.38 13.44 6.33
N SER A 462 -11.91 13.89 7.51
CA SER A 462 -12.08 15.29 7.91
C SER A 462 -11.37 16.22 6.92
N ARG A 463 -11.66 17.50 6.94
CA ARG A 463 -10.82 18.46 6.22
C ARG A 463 -9.37 18.36 6.70
N MET A 464 -8.42 18.70 5.84
CA MET A 464 -7.02 18.86 6.22
C MET A 464 -6.90 20.05 7.18
N GLU A 465 -6.12 19.93 8.22
CA GLU A 465 -5.93 21.00 9.21
C GLU A 465 -5.00 22.09 8.68
N SER A 466 -3.94 21.69 7.98
CA SER A 466 -2.97 22.55 7.34
C SER A 466 -2.69 22.09 5.90
N VAL A 467 -2.46 23.02 5.00
CA VAL A 467 -1.94 22.80 3.64
C VAL A 467 -0.97 23.92 3.32
N GLU A 468 0.17 23.56 2.75
CA GLU A 468 1.14 24.51 2.24
C GLU A 468 0.84 24.74 0.77
N LEU A 469 0.36 25.93 0.44
CA LEU A 469 0.01 26.28 -0.94
C LEU A 469 1.28 26.70 -1.69
N PHE A 470 1.60 26.01 -2.78
CA PHE A 470 2.71 26.40 -3.68
C PHE A 470 2.50 27.77 -4.34
N GLN A 471 1.30 28.32 -4.31
CA GLN A 471 0.98 29.69 -4.77
C GLN A 471 -0.11 30.30 -3.91
N GLU A 472 0.23 31.27 -3.07
CA GLU A 472 -0.73 32.05 -2.24
C GLU A 472 -1.83 32.76 -3.03
N ASN A 473 -1.65 32.96 -4.33
CA ASN A 473 -2.54 33.78 -5.17
C ASN A 473 -3.71 33.01 -5.82
N VAL A 474 -3.86 31.71 -5.61
CA VAL A 474 -4.87 30.89 -6.31
C VAL A 474 -6.18 30.75 -5.53
N LEU A 475 -6.17 30.99 -4.22
CA LEU A 475 -7.36 30.90 -3.37
C LEU A 475 -7.68 32.26 -2.72
N THR A 476 -8.41 33.08 -3.42
CA THR A 476 -8.93 34.33 -2.87
C THR A 476 -9.95 34.04 -1.76
N GLY A 477 -9.51 34.02 -0.52
CA GLY A 477 -10.34 34.25 0.66
C GLY A 477 -11.32 33.14 1.12
N ALA A 478 -11.41 32.01 0.44
CA ALA A 478 -12.23 30.87 0.87
C ALA A 478 -11.34 29.69 1.31
N ASP A 479 -11.63 29.10 2.47
CA ASP A 479 -11.00 27.85 2.90
C ASP A 479 -11.47 26.72 1.96
N ALA A 480 -10.62 26.36 0.98
CA ALA A 480 -10.91 25.30 0.01
C ALA A 480 -10.77 23.88 0.57
N ARG A 481 -10.34 23.74 1.84
CA ARG A 481 -10.26 22.46 2.52
C ARG A 481 -11.65 21.97 2.85
N VAL A 482 -12.06 20.85 2.25
CA VAL A 482 -13.37 20.26 2.48
C VAL A 482 -13.23 18.85 3.06
N PRO A 483 -14.16 18.40 3.92
CA PRO A 483 -14.21 17.01 4.31
C PRO A 483 -14.60 16.13 3.12
N ILE A 484 -14.16 14.89 3.12
CA ILE A 484 -14.43 13.92 2.05
C ILE A 484 -15.55 12.99 2.50
N HIS A 485 -16.59 12.85 1.67
CA HIS A 485 -17.76 12.00 1.90
C HIS A 485 -18.04 11.17 0.66
N VAL A 486 -17.52 9.95 0.59
CA VAL A 486 -17.70 9.06 -0.57
C VAL A 486 -18.55 7.86 -0.19
N TRP A 487 -19.55 7.58 -1.03
CA TRP A 487 -20.42 6.42 -0.90
C TRP A 487 -20.26 5.52 -2.11
N ASN A 488 -20.06 4.23 -1.85
CA ASN A 488 -20.02 3.19 -2.87
C ASN A 488 -21.14 2.19 -2.59
N ALA A 489 -21.72 1.63 -3.64
CA ALA A 489 -22.76 0.61 -3.53
C ALA A 489 -22.52 -0.52 -4.54
N GLY A 490 -22.85 -1.72 -4.15
CA GLY A 490 -22.74 -2.90 -5.01
C GLY A 490 -23.87 -3.88 -4.79
N ILE A 491 -24.25 -4.59 -5.85
CA ILE A 491 -25.14 -5.73 -5.79
C ILE A 491 -24.62 -6.83 -6.70
N GLY A 492 -24.46 -8.02 -6.17
CA GLY A 492 -23.97 -9.19 -6.86
C GLY A 492 -24.94 -10.36 -6.74
N ARG A 493 -24.82 -11.30 -7.67
CA ARG A 493 -25.54 -12.58 -7.62
C ARG A 493 -24.70 -13.69 -8.24
N SER A 494 -24.65 -14.82 -7.52
CA SER A 494 -24.07 -16.06 -8.02
C SER A 494 -25.17 -17.00 -8.49
N VAL A 495 -25.05 -17.50 -9.74
CA VAL A 495 -25.97 -18.46 -10.34
C VAL A 495 -25.15 -19.57 -10.98
N LYS A 496 -25.10 -20.76 -10.36
CA LYS A 496 -24.20 -21.87 -10.74
C LYS A 496 -22.74 -21.37 -10.81
N ASP A 497 -22.13 -21.49 -12.00
CA ASP A 497 -20.73 -21.14 -12.24
C ASP A 497 -20.53 -19.66 -12.63
N TRP A 498 -21.62 -18.89 -12.67
CA TRP A 498 -21.60 -17.48 -13.02
C TRP A 498 -21.75 -16.60 -11.80
N HIS A 499 -21.00 -15.50 -11.78
CA HIS A 499 -21.13 -14.41 -10.83
C HIS A 499 -21.32 -13.09 -11.60
N PHE A 500 -22.32 -12.32 -11.21
CA PHE A 500 -22.66 -11.02 -11.77
C PHE A 500 -22.54 -9.98 -10.65
N LEU A 501 -21.91 -8.86 -10.93
CA LEU A 501 -21.76 -7.75 -9.96
C LEU A 501 -21.98 -6.42 -10.67
N ILE A 502 -22.87 -5.61 -10.15
CA ILE A 502 -22.99 -4.18 -10.46
C ILE A 502 -22.42 -3.42 -9.28
N ARG A 503 -21.51 -2.48 -9.53
CA ARG A 503 -20.95 -1.59 -8.52
C ARG A 503 -20.99 -0.16 -9.02
N VAL A 504 -21.36 0.77 -8.14
CA VAL A 504 -21.31 2.21 -8.38
C VAL A 504 -20.39 2.80 -7.32
N GLU A 505 -19.31 3.40 -7.77
CA GLU A 505 -18.37 4.13 -6.93
C GLU A 505 -18.70 5.62 -6.98
N ASN A 506 -18.48 6.33 -5.88
CA ASN A 506 -18.86 7.73 -5.70
C ASN A 506 -20.33 7.99 -6.11
N VAL A 507 -21.27 7.22 -5.52
CA VAL A 507 -22.72 7.21 -5.87
C VAL A 507 -23.30 8.61 -5.98
N PHE A 508 -22.92 9.52 -5.09
CA PHE A 508 -23.43 10.89 -5.04
C PHE A 508 -22.61 11.86 -5.87
N GLN A 509 -21.57 11.38 -6.57
CA GLN A 509 -20.68 12.20 -7.40
C GLN A 509 -20.16 13.41 -6.62
N TYR A 510 -19.55 13.12 -5.47
CA TYR A 510 -18.94 14.10 -4.61
C TYR A 510 -17.57 14.50 -5.15
N TYR A 511 -17.33 15.78 -5.33
CA TYR A 511 -16.05 16.31 -5.83
C TYR A 511 -15.16 16.70 -4.66
N TYR A 512 -13.93 16.24 -4.68
CA TYR A 512 -12.94 16.51 -3.66
C TYR A 512 -11.52 16.39 -4.22
N THR A 513 -10.56 16.90 -3.47
CA THR A 513 -9.14 16.81 -3.77
C THR A 513 -8.41 16.27 -2.55
N GLN A 514 -7.40 15.44 -2.75
CA GLN A 514 -6.47 14.99 -1.70
C GLN A 514 -5.12 15.69 -1.82
N LEU A 515 -4.80 16.17 -3.00
CA LEU A 515 -3.64 17.01 -3.28
C LEU A 515 -4.12 18.28 -3.95
N GLU A 516 -3.37 19.35 -3.80
CA GLU A 516 -3.67 20.61 -4.44
C GLU A 516 -3.80 20.44 -5.96
N ARG A 517 -4.85 21.00 -6.55
CA ARG A 517 -5.13 21.00 -7.99
C ARG A 517 -5.30 19.61 -8.63
N ASN A 518 -5.53 18.57 -7.83
CA ASN A 518 -5.79 17.21 -8.33
C ASN A 518 -7.20 16.78 -7.90
N ILE A 519 -8.16 16.77 -8.84
CA ILE A 519 -9.51 16.29 -8.58
C ILE A 519 -9.53 14.76 -8.58
N GLU A 520 -10.24 14.20 -7.63
CA GLU A 520 -10.38 12.75 -7.50
C GLU A 520 -11.50 12.20 -8.39
N GLU A 521 -11.51 10.88 -8.52
CA GLU A 521 -12.36 10.14 -9.46
C GLU A 521 -13.85 10.46 -9.30
N GLU A 522 -14.49 10.71 -10.43
CA GLU A 522 -15.94 10.88 -10.54
C GLU A 522 -16.70 9.58 -10.26
N ARG A 523 -18.03 9.65 -10.37
CA ARG A 523 -18.86 8.47 -10.30
C ARG A 523 -18.62 7.55 -11.49
N ILE A 524 -18.29 6.29 -11.21
CA ILE A 524 -18.23 5.22 -12.19
C ILE A 524 -19.23 4.12 -11.83
N ALA A 525 -20.00 3.66 -12.84
CA ALA A 525 -20.82 2.46 -12.72
C ALA A 525 -20.16 1.31 -13.48
N THR A 526 -19.94 0.19 -12.81
CA THR A 526 -19.29 -0.99 -13.39
C THR A 526 -20.22 -2.20 -13.36
N PHE A 527 -20.13 -3.03 -14.39
CA PHE A 527 -20.73 -4.34 -14.46
C PHE A 527 -19.65 -5.39 -14.66
N THR A 528 -19.59 -6.37 -13.78
CA THR A 528 -18.65 -7.49 -13.86
C THR A 528 -19.42 -8.78 -14.08
N ILE A 529 -18.98 -9.57 -15.04
CA ILE A 529 -19.39 -10.94 -15.26
C ILE A 529 -18.20 -11.87 -15.09
N GLU A 530 -18.33 -12.87 -14.24
CA GLU A 530 -17.31 -13.89 -14.02
C GLU A 530 -17.92 -15.28 -14.23
N ARG A 531 -17.15 -16.16 -14.85
CA ARG A 531 -17.48 -17.58 -14.96
C ARG A 531 -16.32 -18.44 -14.48
N ARG A 532 -16.68 -19.47 -13.70
CA ARG A 532 -15.75 -20.51 -13.23
C ARG A 532 -16.07 -21.83 -13.92
N PHE A 533 -15.01 -22.54 -14.33
CA PHE A 533 -15.11 -23.81 -15.06
C PHE A 533 -14.43 -24.95 -14.28
#